data_a56cd13334179a920cc87249492deca6
#
_entry.id   a56cd13334179a920cc87249492deca6
#
_cell.length_a   1.000
_cell.length_b   1.000
_cell.length_c   1.000
_cell.angle_alpha   90.00
_cell.angle_beta   90.00
_cell.angle_gamma   90.00
#
_symmetry.space_group_name_H-M   'P 1'
#
loop_
_entity.id
_entity.type
_entity.pdbx_description
1 polymer ?
#
loop_
_entity_poly.entity_id
_entity_poly.type
_entity_poly.pdbx_seq_one_letter_code
_entity_poly.pdbx_strand_id
1 'polypeptide(L)'
;MHHSSYLKARLFVQLYGADFIAHNRKLSVLEVGSKSHHEQDTYRDLFRSDAYDYTGLDIEAGRNVDIVPANPFVWNEIDDCSFDLCVSGQTFEHNPYFWITFAEIARVLRPGGLALVVAPGAGHVHRYPVDCWRFYQDSWPALAALTGLELV
;
A
#
# COMPACT_ATOMS: atom_id res chain seq x y z
N MET A 1 -0.59 -5.12 -12.50
CA MET A 1 0.03 -5.72 -11.28
C MET A 1 0.65 -7.07 -11.63
N HIS A 2 1.82 -7.40 -11.07
CA HIS A 2 2.44 -8.71 -11.28
C HIS A 2 1.71 -9.79 -10.45
N HIS A 3 1.53 -10.97 -11.01
CA HIS A 3 0.89 -12.10 -10.33
C HIS A 3 1.55 -12.44 -8.98
N SER A 4 2.87 -12.36 -8.89
CA SER A 4 3.60 -12.59 -7.64
C SER A 4 3.30 -11.55 -6.56
N SER A 5 3.04 -10.30 -6.94
CA SER A 5 2.63 -9.23 -6.02
C SER A 5 1.24 -9.52 -5.44
N TYR A 6 0.30 -9.92 -6.30
CA TYR A 6 -1.04 -10.33 -5.87
C TYR A 6 -1.02 -11.53 -4.89
N LEU A 7 -0.20 -12.55 -5.19
CA LEU A 7 -0.07 -13.72 -4.29
C LEU A 7 0.49 -13.34 -2.91
N LYS A 8 1.45 -12.42 -2.85
CA LYS A 8 2.00 -11.91 -1.57
C LYS A 8 0.94 -11.16 -0.77
N ALA A 9 0.14 -10.30 -1.43
CA ALA A 9 -0.96 -9.61 -0.77
C ALA A 9 -2.05 -10.58 -0.28
N ARG A 10 -2.39 -11.60 -1.07
CA ARG A 10 -3.32 -12.64 -0.65
C ARG A 10 -2.82 -13.40 0.59
N LEU A 11 -1.53 -13.77 0.61
CA LEU A 11 -0.93 -14.43 1.77
C LEU A 11 -0.94 -13.53 3.00
N PHE A 12 -0.62 -12.25 2.84
CA PHE A 12 -0.69 -11.25 3.93
C PHE A 12 -2.11 -11.19 4.53
N VAL A 13 -3.14 -11.07 3.70
CA VAL A 13 -4.54 -11.05 4.16
C VAL A 13 -4.91 -12.35 4.88
N GLN A 14 -4.44 -13.51 4.40
CA GLN A 14 -4.69 -14.80 5.04
C GLN A 14 -4.02 -14.94 6.41
N LEU A 15 -2.79 -14.44 6.56
CA LEU A 15 -2.02 -14.57 7.79
C LEU A 15 -2.44 -13.57 8.87
N TYR A 16 -2.74 -12.34 8.46
CA TYR A 16 -2.95 -11.24 9.40
C TYR A 16 -4.38 -10.72 9.43
N GLY A 17 -5.16 -10.92 8.36
CA GLY A 17 -6.53 -10.40 8.28
C GLY A 17 -7.48 -11.02 9.33
N ALA A 18 -7.28 -12.28 9.68
CA ALA A 18 -8.15 -12.99 10.64
C ALA A 18 -8.03 -12.43 12.07
N ASP A 19 -6.83 -12.05 12.50
CA ASP A 19 -6.60 -11.52 13.84
C ASP A 19 -7.26 -10.15 14.04
N PHE A 20 -7.38 -9.36 12.98
CA PHE A 20 -8.07 -8.08 13.00
C PHE A 20 -9.61 -8.22 12.98
N ILE A 21 -10.15 -9.23 12.28
CA ILE A 21 -11.61 -9.45 12.15
C ILE A 21 -12.25 -9.84 13.50
N ALA A 22 -11.47 -10.38 14.44
CA ALA A 22 -11.95 -10.77 15.78
C ALA A 22 -12.52 -9.60 16.61
N HIS A 23 -12.35 -8.36 16.20
CA HIS A 23 -12.77 -7.16 16.93
C HIS A 23 -14.16 -6.61 16.54
N ASN A 24 -14.97 -7.36 15.79
CA ASN A 24 -16.37 -7.04 15.46
C ASN A 24 -16.59 -5.68 14.76
N ARG A 25 -15.59 -5.15 14.05
CA ARG A 25 -15.70 -3.95 13.22
C ARG A 25 -15.11 -4.17 11.83
N LYS A 26 -15.55 -3.39 10.86
CA LYS A 26 -14.90 -3.36 9.54
C LYS A 26 -13.48 -2.84 9.67
N LEU A 27 -12.55 -3.44 8.93
CA LEU A 27 -11.17 -3.00 8.83
C LEU A 27 -11.04 -1.96 7.71
N SER A 28 -10.53 -0.79 8.05
CA SER A 28 -10.21 0.25 7.06
C SER A 28 -8.91 -0.12 6.34
N VAL A 29 -8.96 -0.21 5.02
CA VAL A 29 -7.82 -0.60 4.16
C VAL A 29 -7.52 0.52 3.19
N LEU A 30 -6.26 0.98 3.15
CA LEU A 30 -5.75 1.90 2.14
C LEU A 30 -4.86 1.15 1.15
N GLU A 31 -5.14 1.23 -0.14
CA GLU A 31 -4.20 0.84 -1.20
C GLU A 31 -3.52 2.07 -1.79
N VAL A 32 -2.18 2.13 -1.72
CA VAL A 32 -1.36 3.20 -2.29
C VAL A 32 -0.80 2.78 -3.65
N GLY A 33 -1.11 3.56 -4.68
CA GLY A 33 -0.84 3.20 -6.07
C GLY A 33 -1.89 2.24 -6.61
N SER A 34 -3.17 2.54 -6.36
CA SER A 34 -4.30 1.64 -6.60
C SER A 34 -4.76 1.59 -8.05
N LYS A 35 -4.35 2.54 -8.90
CA LYS A 35 -4.82 2.64 -10.28
C LYS A 35 -4.52 1.37 -11.08
N SER A 36 -5.56 0.76 -11.60
CA SER A 36 -5.44 -0.38 -12.51
C SER A 36 -5.43 0.07 -13.96
N HIS A 37 -4.41 -0.33 -14.70
CA HIS A 37 -4.26 -0.04 -16.13
C HIS A 37 -4.86 -1.12 -17.04
N HIS A 38 -5.20 -2.29 -16.48
CA HIS A 38 -5.68 -3.46 -17.23
C HIS A 38 -6.86 -4.11 -16.53
N GLU A 39 -7.63 -4.91 -17.27
CA GLU A 39 -8.65 -5.80 -16.72
C GLU A 39 -8.00 -7.04 -16.11
N GLN A 40 -7.46 -6.90 -14.92
CA GLN A 40 -6.83 -7.98 -14.14
C GLN A 40 -7.24 -7.84 -12.68
N ASP A 41 -7.03 -8.90 -11.91
CA ASP A 41 -7.22 -8.87 -10.46
C ASP A 41 -6.34 -7.79 -9.83
N THR A 42 -6.90 -7.07 -8.88
CA THR A 42 -6.25 -5.99 -8.13
C THR A 42 -6.28 -6.32 -6.65
N TYR A 43 -5.56 -5.58 -5.82
CA TYR A 43 -5.63 -5.79 -4.38
C TYR A 43 -7.05 -5.56 -3.84
N ARG A 44 -7.85 -4.65 -4.43
CA ARG A 44 -9.27 -4.45 -4.08
C ARG A 44 -10.04 -5.77 -4.07
N ASP A 45 -9.71 -6.72 -4.95
CA ASP A 45 -10.40 -8.00 -5.05
C ASP A 45 -10.22 -8.88 -3.80
N LEU A 46 -9.16 -8.66 -3.04
CA LEU A 46 -8.88 -9.33 -1.77
C LEU A 46 -9.73 -8.79 -0.62
N PHE A 47 -10.28 -7.57 -0.76
CA PHE A 47 -11.00 -6.83 0.28
C PHE A 47 -12.48 -6.61 -0.03
N ARG A 48 -13.10 -7.50 -0.86
CA ARG A 48 -14.50 -7.37 -1.28
C ARG A 48 -15.52 -7.76 -0.23
N SER A 49 -15.13 -8.47 0.84
CA SER A 49 -16.07 -8.88 1.87
C SER A 49 -16.52 -7.70 2.73
N ASP A 50 -17.68 -7.84 3.37
CA ASP A 50 -18.22 -6.82 4.29
C ASP A 50 -17.34 -6.57 5.52
N ALA A 51 -16.29 -7.38 5.72
CA ALA A 51 -15.31 -7.20 6.78
C ALA A 51 -14.35 -6.03 6.52
N TYR A 52 -14.30 -5.51 5.29
CA TYR A 52 -13.36 -4.46 4.89
C TYR A 52 -14.06 -3.22 4.38
N ASP A 53 -13.45 -2.07 4.68
CA ASP A 53 -13.76 -0.77 4.10
C ASP A 53 -12.52 -0.31 3.33
N TYR A 54 -12.56 -0.53 2.03
CA TYR A 54 -11.40 -0.33 1.15
C TYR A 54 -11.44 1.04 0.49
N THR A 55 -10.29 1.72 0.54
CA THR A 55 -10.02 2.98 -0.13
C THR A 55 -8.79 2.86 -1.02
N GLY A 56 -8.93 3.19 -2.28
CA GLY A 56 -7.82 3.26 -3.24
C GLY A 56 -7.31 4.69 -3.40
N LEU A 57 -6.01 4.90 -3.23
CA LEU A 57 -5.32 6.16 -3.45
C LEU A 57 -4.33 6.04 -4.60
N ASP A 58 -4.37 7.00 -5.52
CA ASP A 58 -3.41 7.12 -6.62
C ASP A 58 -3.20 8.59 -6.99
N ILE A 59 -2.07 8.90 -7.65
CA ILE A 59 -1.77 10.25 -8.16
C ILE A 59 -2.65 10.66 -9.34
N GLU A 60 -3.32 9.72 -9.98
CA GLU A 60 -4.20 9.94 -11.12
C GLU A 60 -5.53 9.21 -10.95
N ALA A 61 -6.62 9.86 -11.36
CA ALA A 61 -7.94 9.22 -11.38
C ALA A 61 -7.97 8.01 -12.34
N GLY A 62 -8.76 7.01 -11.97
CA GLY A 62 -8.93 5.82 -12.78
C GLY A 62 -9.65 4.69 -12.06
N ARG A 63 -9.62 3.50 -12.66
CA ARG A 63 -10.20 2.32 -12.06
C ARG A 63 -9.49 1.99 -10.73
N ASN A 64 -10.25 1.66 -9.69
CA ASN A 64 -9.84 1.40 -8.30
C ASN A 64 -9.38 2.62 -7.50
N VAL A 65 -9.47 3.83 -8.03
CA VAL A 65 -9.04 5.05 -7.34
C VAL A 65 -10.26 5.74 -6.73
N ASP A 66 -10.24 5.91 -5.43
CA ASP A 66 -11.27 6.63 -4.67
C ASP A 66 -10.76 8.02 -4.26
N ILE A 67 -9.45 8.16 -4.00
CA ILE A 67 -8.80 9.42 -3.62
C ILE A 67 -7.66 9.74 -4.58
N VAL A 68 -7.68 10.96 -5.12
CA VAL A 68 -6.54 11.56 -5.82
C VAL A 68 -6.08 12.73 -4.94
N PRO A 69 -4.95 12.61 -4.23
CA PRO A 69 -4.51 13.66 -3.31
C PRO A 69 -4.05 14.90 -4.07
N ALA A 70 -4.34 16.08 -3.52
CA ALA A 70 -3.88 17.36 -4.10
C ALA A 70 -2.35 17.46 -4.15
N ASN A 71 -1.66 16.85 -3.18
CA ASN A 71 -0.22 16.67 -3.18
C ASN A 71 0.11 15.17 -3.17
N PRO A 72 0.84 14.65 -4.18
CA PRO A 72 1.15 13.21 -4.28
C PRO A 72 1.89 12.63 -3.07
N PHE A 73 2.56 13.49 -2.29
CA PHE A 73 3.44 13.09 -1.19
C PHE A 73 2.96 13.53 0.19
N VAL A 74 1.86 14.30 0.26
CA VAL A 74 1.27 14.77 1.53
C VAL A 74 -0.24 14.65 1.41
N TRP A 75 -0.83 13.72 2.12
CA TRP A 75 -2.25 13.35 1.98
C TRP A 75 -3.11 14.07 3.01
N ASN A 76 -3.34 15.38 2.80
CA ASN A 76 -4.14 16.21 3.69
C ASN A 76 -5.63 15.78 3.75
N GLU A 77 -6.06 15.00 2.77
CA GLU A 77 -7.41 14.44 2.66
C GLU A 77 -7.62 13.23 3.59
N ILE A 78 -6.54 12.73 4.21
CA ILE A 78 -6.56 11.54 5.06
C ILE A 78 -6.07 11.90 6.46
N ASP A 79 -6.91 11.63 7.45
CA ASP A 79 -6.60 11.85 8.86
C ASP A 79 -5.53 10.89 9.37
N ASP A 80 -4.79 11.31 10.40
CA ASP A 80 -3.87 10.45 11.14
C ASP A 80 -4.60 9.24 11.74
N CYS A 81 -3.93 8.10 11.81
CA CYS A 81 -4.45 6.89 12.46
C CYS A 81 -5.85 6.47 11.97
N SER A 82 -6.12 6.58 10.67
CA SER A 82 -7.44 6.30 10.06
C SER A 82 -7.56 4.90 9.46
N PHE A 83 -6.45 4.21 9.20
CA PHE A 83 -6.45 2.88 8.58
C PHE A 83 -5.88 1.79 9.48
N ASP A 84 -6.43 0.58 9.35
CA ASP A 84 -5.93 -0.62 10.02
C ASP A 84 -4.89 -1.34 9.18
N LEU A 85 -5.07 -1.34 7.87
CA LEU A 85 -4.19 -1.96 6.91
C LEU A 85 -3.82 -0.95 5.83
N CYS A 86 -2.54 -0.96 5.42
CA CYS A 86 -2.07 -0.25 4.23
C CYS A 86 -1.38 -1.24 3.30
N VAL A 87 -1.75 -1.25 2.03
CA VAL A 87 -1.15 -2.12 1.03
C VAL A 87 -0.63 -1.31 -0.15
N SER A 88 0.55 -1.66 -0.65
CA SER A 88 1.11 -1.04 -1.85
C SER A 88 1.91 -2.06 -2.66
N GLY A 89 1.66 -2.13 -3.94
CA GLY A 89 2.33 -3.07 -4.82
C GLY A 89 2.80 -2.49 -6.13
N GLN A 90 4.10 -2.57 -6.39
CA GLN A 90 4.72 -2.10 -7.64
C GLN A 90 4.47 -0.60 -7.88
N THR A 91 4.63 0.20 -6.84
CA THR A 91 4.41 1.65 -6.83
C THR A 91 5.68 2.40 -6.43
N PHE A 92 6.39 1.86 -5.44
CA PHE A 92 7.53 2.54 -4.82
C PHE A 92 8.71 2.73 -5.77
N GLU A 93 8.92 1.81 -6.71
CA GLU A 93 9.94 1.95 -7.76
C GLU A 93 9.67 3.13 -8.70
N HIS A 94 8.41 3.53 -8.82
CA HIS A 94 7.94 4.64 -9.67
C HIS A 94 7.81 5.97 -8.91
N ASN A 95 8.02 5.97 -7.59
CA ASN A 95 7.87 7.14 -6.75
C ASN A 95 9.23 7.79 -6.47
N PRO A 96 9.51 9.00 -6.99
CA PRO A 96 10.81 9.66 -6.79
C PRO A 96 11.15 9.92 -5.32
N TYR A 97 10.14 10.07 -4.46
CA TYR A 97 10.26 10.41 -3.05
C TYR A 97 9.58 9.36 -2.15
N PHE A 98 9.80 8.09 -2.43
CA PHE A 98 9.13 6.96 -1.76
C PHE A 98 9.21 7.01 -0.22
N TRP A 99 10.27 7.57 0.36
CA TRP A 99 10.41 7.71 1.82
C TRP A 99 9.40 8.67 2.43
N ILE A 100 8.95 9.71 1.69
CA ILE A 100 7.87 10.60 2.12
C ILE A 100 6.55 9.84 2.10
N THR A 101 6.26 9.11 1.02
CA THR A 101 5.08 8.25 0.94
C THR A 101 5.08 7.18 2.03
N PHE A 102 6.23 6.61 2.36
CA PHE A 102 6.34 5.64 3.46
C PHE A 102 6.05 6.27 4.82
N ALA A 103 6.46 7.53 5.04
CA ALA A 103 6.12 8.29 6.24
C ALA A 103 4.61 8.60 6.32
N GLU A 104 3.97 8.91 5.19
CA GLU A 104 2.50 9.08 5.14
C GLU A 104 1.77 7.77 5.46
N ILE A 105 2.25 6.62 4.94
CA ILE A 105 1.72 5.31 5.32
C ILE A 105 1.79 5.12 6.84
N ALA A 106 2.93 5.43 7.46
CA ALA A 106 3.08 5.32 8.91
C ALA A 106 2.14 6.27 9.66
N ARG A 107 1.93 7.50 9.18
CA ARG A 107 1.03 8.49 9.78
C ARG A 107 -0.43 8.05 9.76
N VAL A 108 -0.89 7.52 8.63
CA VAL A 108 -2.30 7.14 8.47
C VAL A 108 -2.66 5.81 9.11
N LEU A 109 -1.67 4.97 9.42
CA LEU A 109 -1.89 3.71 10.13
C LEU A 109 -2.23 3.96 11.60
N ARG A 110 -3.22 3.23 12.10
CA ARG A 110 -3.52 3.15 13.54
C ARG A 110 -2.38 2.46 14.28
N PRO A 111 -2.20 2.75 15.58
CA PRO A 111 -1.34 1.94 16.43
C PRO A 111 -1.74 0.45 16.35
N GLY A 112 -0.77 -0.42 16.06
CA GLY A 112 -1.01 -1.84 15.81
C GLY A 112 -1.51 -2.17 14.39
N GLY A 113 -1.68 -1.17 13.53
CA GLY A 113 -1.98 -1.37 12.12
C GLY A 113 -0.80 -1.96 11.35
N LEU A 114 -1.07 -2.58 10.20
CA LEU A 114 -0.06 -3.27 9.39
C LEU A 114 0.07 -2.67 8.00
N ALA A 115 1.31 -2.60 7.50
CA ALA A 115 1.60 -2.25 6.12
C ALA A 115 2.20 -3.43 5.35
N LEU A 116 1.70 -3.66 4.13
CA LEU A 116 2.36 -4.50 3.14
C LEU A 116 2.87 -3.64 1.99
N VAL A 117 4.18 -3.61 1.80
CA VAL A 117 4.79 -2.96 0.63
C VAL A 117 5.52 -3.99 -0.21
N VAL A 118 5.18 -4.09 -1.49
CA VAL A 118 5.82 -4.99 -2.45
C VAL A 118 6.44 -4.16 -3.56
N ALA A 119 7.77 -4.13 -3.62
CA ALA A 119 8.52 -3.44 -4.66
C ALA A 119 9.68 -4.32 -5.18
N PRO A 120 10.15 -4.10 -6.41
CA PRO A 120 11.18 -4.95 -7.02
C PRO A 120 12.57 -4.67 -6.45
N GLY A 121 13.32 -5.73 -6.16
CA GLY A 121 14.75 -5.66 -5.83
C GLY A 121 15.67 -5.67 -7.05
N ALA A 122 15.14 -6.09 -8.21
CA ALA A 122 15.86 -6.17 -9.49
C ALA A 122 14.87 -6.09 -10.65
N GLY A 123 15.36 -5.90 -11.86
CA GLY A 123 14.53 -5.90 -13.07
C GLY A 123 14.98 -4.87 -14.10
N HIS A 124 14.41 -4.98 -15.30
CA HIS A 124 14.61 -4.01 -16.37
C HIS A 124 13.93 -2.68 -16.05
N VAL A 125 14.49 -1.61 -16.62
CA VAL A 125 13.86 -0.28 -16.54
C VAL A 125 12.50 -0.30 -17.25
N HIS A 126 11.46 0.09 -16.54
CA HIS A 126 10.10 0.23 -17.05
C HIS A 126 9.44 1.46 -16.42
N ARG A 127 8.91 2.36 -17.24
CA ARG A 127 8.45 3.67 -16.79
C ARG A 127 6.93 3.73 -16.69
N TYR A 128 6.42 4.14 -15.47
CA TYR A 128 5.02 4.43 -15.20
C TYR A 128 4.86 5.61 -14.21
N PRO A 129 5.02 6.85 -14.65
CA PRO A 129 5.72 7.38 -15.83
C PRO A 129 7.25 7.37 -15.70
N VAL A 130 7.77 7.19 -14.50
CA VAL A 130 9.20 7.11 -14.17
C VAL A 130 9.55 5.73 -13.61
N ASP A 131 10.85 5.40 -13.51
CA ASP A 131 11.34 4.19 -12.87
C ASP A 131 12.64 4.55 -12.15
N CYS A 132 12.55 4.72 -10.83
CA CYS A 132 13.57 5.39 -10.03
C CYS A 132 14.40 4.41 -9.20
N TRP A 133 13.75 3.35 -8.64
CA TRP A 133 14.33 2.60 -7.54
C TRP A 133 14.24 1.09 -7.69
N ARG A 134 15.21 0.41 -7.03
CA ARG A 134 15.19 -1.03 -6.74
C ARG A 134 15.53 -1.21 -5.27
N PHE A 135 14.74 -2.03 -4.57
CA PHE A 135 14.77 -2.16 -3.12
C PHE A 135 15.46 -3.46 -2.71
N TYR A 136 16.65 -3.35 -2.19
CA TYR A 136 17.34 -4.48 -1.57
C TYR A 136 16.79 -4.75 -0.16
N GLN A 137 17.12 -5.93 0.37
CA GLN A 137 16.57 -6.40 1.63
C GLN A 137 16.79 -5.41 2.80
N ASP A 138 17.94 -4.77 2.84
CA ASP A 138 18.30 -3.81 3.90
C ASP A 138 17.54 -2.47 3.83
N SER A 139 16.81 -2.21 2.73
CA SER A 139 15.99 -1.01 2.59
C SER A 139 14.83 -0.99 3.57
N TRP A 140 14.23 -2.14 3.84
CA TRP A 140 13.02 -2.24 4.64
C TRP A 140 13.25 -1.93 6.13
N PRO A 141 14.27 -2.51 6.81
CA PRO A 141 14.64 -2.11 8.16
C PRO A 141 14.96 -0.61 8.28
N ALA A 142 15.64 -0.05 7.28
CA ALA A 142 15.99 1.38 7.28
C ALA A 142 14.76 2.28 7.20
N LEU A 143 13.78 1.93 6.34
CA LEU A 143 12.52 2.66 6.23
C LEU A 143 11.66 2.52 7.48
N ALA A 144 11.57 1.32 8.04
CA ALA A 144 10.85 1.08 9.29
C ALA A 144 11.42 1.93 10.42
N ALA A 145 12.74 1.93 10.59
CA ALA A 145 13.43 2.74 11.61
C ALA A 145 13.20 4.25 11.41
N LEU A 146 13.14 4.73 10.15
CA LEU A 146 12.89 6.13 9.83
C LEU A 146 11.49 6.58 10.29
N THR A 147 10.50 5.68 10.23
CA THR A 147 9.08 6.01 10.42
C THR A 147 8.49 5.51 11.75
N GLY A 148 9.29 4.80 12.55
CA GLY A 148 8.83 4.19 13.81
C GLY A 148 7.98 2.94 13.63
N LEU A 149 7.95 2.37 12.41
CA LEU A 149 7.35 1.07 12.15
C LEU A 149 8.32 -0.06 12.53
N GLU A 150 7.78 -1.25 12.78
CA GLU A 150 8.54 -2.46 13.04
C GLU A 150 8.30 -3.49 11.92
N LEU A 151 9.35 -4.27 11.60
CA LEU A 151 9.20 -5.39 10.69
C LEU A 151 8.63 -6.60 11.45
N VAL A 152 7.67 -7.28 10.85
CA VAL A 152 7.01 -8.46 11.38
C VAL A 152 7.22 -9.67 10.45
#